data_1f48dcebbb25de62b4f3351efb53682a
#
_entry.id   1f48dcebbb25de62b4f3351efb53682a
#
_cell.length_a   1.000
_cell.length_b   1.000
_cell.length_c   1.000
_cell.angle_alpha   90.00
_cell.angle_beta   90.00
_cell.angle_gamma   90.00
#
_symmetry.space_group_name_H-M   'P 1'
#
loop_
_entity.id
_entity.type
_entity.pdbx_description
1 polymer ?
#
loop_
_entity_poly.entity_id
_entity_poly.type
_entity_poly.pdbx_seq_one_letter_code
_entity_poly.pdbx_strand_id
1 'polypeptide(L)'
;MITVYDKNLVKIGILDETINVSYERRANTLWTASFSLRIDDAKNDLCQPFNFVEITDIDGEYIGLFRIIPAKTRKLIEINEVTYQCEHVLATLLNDVLFGYHHRANYNTRDNIAYVLSHQTTENWRLGDVELTRYFHYKWENENGLLGVLFSITEPFDEPYMWTWDTRSYPWTLNLVKPEQEPTAEVRFGKTS
;
A
#
# COMPACT_ATOMS: atom_id res chain seq x y z
N MET A 1 -14.63 -6.48 7.70
CA MET A 1 -15.47 -6.48 6.46
C MET A 1 -14.58 -6.25 5.24
N ILE A 2 -14.83 -6.96 4.13
CA ILE A 2 -14.07 -6.76 2.88
C ILE A 2 -15.02 -6.34 1.77
N THR A 3 -14.76 -5.18 1.16
CA THR A 3 -15.48 -4.69 -0.02
C THR A 3 -14.61 -4.92 -1.26
N VAL A 4 -15.18 -5.49 -2.32
CA VAL A 4 -14.47 -5.78 -3.58
C VAL A 4 -14.83 -4.74 -4.64
N TYR A 5 -13.79 -4.26 -5.33
CA TYR A 5 -13.91 -3.35 -6.47
C TYR A 5 -13.25 -3.99 -7.69
N ASP A 6 -13.75 -3.68 -8.86
CA ASP A 6 -13.10 -4.05 -10.12
C ASP A 6 -11.85 -3.21 -10.40
N LYS A 7 -11.19 -3.46 -11.53
CA LYS A 7 -9.99 -2.72 -11.98
C LYS A 7 -10.23 -1.24 -12.23
N ASN A 8 -11.48 -0.81 -12.37
CA ASN A 8 -11.89 0.58 -12.57
C ASN A 8 -12.37 1.24 -11.25
N LEU A 9 -12.13 0.58 -10.10
CA LEU A 9 -12.58 1.01 -8.79
C LEU A 9 -14.11 1.10 -8.64
N VAL A 10 -14.85 0.33 -9.45
CA VAL A 10 -16.30 0.17 -9.29
C VAL A 10 -16.55 -0.94 -8.26
N LYS A 11 -17.35 -0.63 -7.23
CA LYS A 11 -17.75 -1.64 -6.24
C LYS A 11 -18.56 -2.74 -6.87
N ILE A 12 -18.11 -4.00 -6.73
CA ILE A 12 -18.76 -5.18 -7.30
C ILE A 12 -19.32 -6.16 -6.26
N GLY A 13 -18.93 -6.02 -4.99
CA GLY A 13 -19.49 -6.86 -3.93
C GLY A 13 -18.92 -6.62 -2.56
N ILE A 14 -19.46 -7.38 -1.59
CA ILE A 14 -18.98 -7.44 -0.20
C ILE A 14 -18.76 -8.92 0.14
N LEU A 15 -17.62 -9.21 0.76
CA LEU A 15 -17.28 -10.53 1.28
C LEU A 15 -17.62 -10.53 2.77
N ASP A 16 -18.76 -11.11 3.15
CA ASP A 16 -19.28 -11.17 4.51
C ASP A 16 -18.91 -12.47 5.25
N GLU A 17 -18.52 -13.52 4.51
CA GLU A 17 -18.12 -14.82 5.06
C GLU A 17 -16.60 -15.10 4.89
N THR A 18 -15.78 -14.07 5.04
CA THR A 18 -14.33 -14.24 4.96
C THR A 18 -13.75 -14.94 6.19
N ILE A 19 -12.76 -15.79 5.93
CA ILE A 19 -12.04 -16.56 6.93
C ILE A 19 -10.57 -16.12 6.94
N ASN A 20 -9.90 -16.21 8.08
CA ASN A 20 -8.45 -15.97 8.19
C ASN A 20 -7.98 -14.63 7.61
N VAL A 21 -8.75 -13.55 7.86
CA VAL A 21 -8.35 -12.21 7.44
C VAL A 21 -7.13 -11.79 8.24
N SER A 22 -6.05 -11.47 7.54
CA SER A 22 -4.82 -10.97 8.15
C SER A 22 -4.24 -9.83 7.33
N TYR A 23 -3.52 -8.92 8.00
CA TYR A 23 -2.80 -7.85 7.34
C TYR A 23 -1.53 -7.51 8.13
N GLU A 24 -0.52 -7.06 7.40
CA GLU A 24 0.74 -6.60 7.97
C GLU A 24 0.95 -5.13 7.57
N ARG A 25 1.07 -4.26 8.59
CA ARG A 25 1.35 -2.83 8.42
C ARG A 25 2.65 -2.49 9.14
N ARG A 26 3.65 -2.09 8.38
CA ARG A 26 4.90 -1.55 8.94
C ARG A 26 5.16 -0.17 8.33
N ALA A 27 5.71 0.73 9.13
CA ALA A 27 6.11 2.04 8.65
C ALA A 27 7.14 1.91 7.50
N ASN A 28 7.01 2.75 6.50
CA ASN A 28 7.95 2.87 5.38
C ASN A 28 8.13 1.56 4.56
N THR A 29 7.14 0.68 4.56
CA THR A 29 7.15 -0.56 3.77
C THR A 29 5.85 -0.76 3.01
N LEU A 30 5.88 -1.60 2.00
CA LEU A 30 4.68 -2.06 1.32
C LEU A 30 3.89 -2.98 2.25
N TRP A 31 2.62 -2.65 2.49
CA TRP A 31 1.73 -3.47 3.30
C TRP A 31 1.18 -4.65 2.51
N THR A 32 0.89 -5.72 3.22
CA THR A 32 0.28 -6.93 2.66
C THR A 32 -0.95 -7.33 3.45
N ALA A 33 -1.82 -8.08 2.80
CA ALA A 33 -2.99 -8.67 3.43
C ALA A 33 -3.30 -10.05 2.83
N SER A 34 -4.06 -10.85 3.55
CA SER A 34 -4.62 -12.09 3.02
C SER A 34 -5.99 -12.36 3.63
N PHE A 35 -6.81 -13.10 2.91
CA PHE A 35 -8.08 -13.61 3.40
C PHE A 35 -8.42 -14.92 2.67
N SER A 36 -9.32 -15.70 3.25
CA SER A 36 -9.80 -16.94 2.65
C SER A 36 -11.32 -16.91 2.49
N LEU A 37 -11.78 -17.61 1.46
CA LEU A 37 -13.19 -17.95 1.23
C LEU A 37 -13.34 -19.46 1.14
N ARG A 38 -14.51 -19.98 1.44
CA ARG A 38 -14.83 -21.39 1.16
C ARG A 38 -14.74 -21.61 -0.36
N ILE A 39 -14.28 -22.79 -0.76
CA ILE A 39 -14.10 -23.11 -2.19
C ILE A 39 -15.42 -23.11 -2.97
N ASP A 40 -16.53 -23.38 -2.29
CA ASP A 40 -17.88 -23.42 -2.84
C ASP A 40 -18.62 -22.06 -2.78
N ASP A 41 -17.98 -21.02 -2.23
CA ASP A 41 -18.56 -19.68 -2.18
C ASP A 41 -18.56 -19.03 -3.57
N ALA A 42 -19.74 -18.64 -4.05
CA ALA A 42 -19.92 -17.96 -5.34
C ALA A 42 -19.14 -16.60 -5.42
N LYS A 43 -18.80 -16.01 -4.27
CA LYS A 43 -18.03 -14.76 -4.21
C LYS A 43 -16.56 -14.91 -4.60
N ASN A 44 -16.06 -16.15 -4.74
CA ASN A 44 -14.76 -16.41 -5.34
C ASN A 44 -14.65 -15.78 -6.76
N ASP A 45 -15.75 -15.70 -7.50
CA ASP A 45 -15.78 -15.09 -8.84
C ASP A 45 -15.49 -13.58 -8.83
N LEU A 46 -15.69 -12.91 -7.68
CA LEU A 46 -15.36 -11.48 -7.50
C LEU A 46 -13.86 -11.27 -7.24
N CYS A 47 -13.16 -12.29 -6.74
CA CYS A 47 -11.77 -12.21 -6.32
C CYS A 47 -10.81 -12.44 -7.48
N GLN A 48 -11.02 -11.77 -8.60
CA GLN A 48 -10.14 -11.88 -9.78
C GLN A 48 -8.80 -11.19 -9.53
N PRO A 49 -7.70 -11.68 -10.13
CA PRO A 49 -6.41 -11.00 -10.09
C PRO A 49 -6.51 -9.54 -10.51
N PHE A 50 -5.85 -8.68 -9.73
CA PHE A 50 -5.83 -7.22 -9.91
C PHE A 50 -7.14 -6.48 -9.62
N ASN A 51 -8.19 -7.17 -9.16
CA ASN A 51 -9.30 -6.49 -8.48
C ASN A 51 -8.81 -5.95 -7.14
N PHE A 52 -9.50 -4.90 -6.68
CA PHE A 52 -9.14 -4.27 -5.40
C PHE A 52 -10.06 -4.76 -4.29
N VAL A 53 -9.49 -4.80 -3.08
CA VAL A 53 -10.22 -5.12 -1.85
C VAL A 53 -9.94 -4.04 -0.81
N GLU A 54 -11.00 -3.44 -0.31
CA GLU A 54 -10.95 -2.54 0.82
C GLU A 54 -11.19 -3.36 2.09
N ILE A 55 -10.26 -3.27 3.02
CA ILE A 55 -10.35 -3.98 4.29
C ILE A 55 -10.69 -2.99 5.39
N THR A 56 -11.76 -3.31 6.12
CA THR A 56 -12.19 -2.64 7.34
C THR A 56 -12.18 -3.68 8.45
N ASP A 57 -11.62 -3.37 9.60
CA ASP A 57 -11.54 -4.31 10.72
C ASP A 57 -12.92 -4.48 11.43
N ILE A 58 -12.91 -5.22 12.53
CA ILE A 58 -14.12 -5.52 13.29
C ILE A 58 -14.70 -4.28 13.98
N ASP A 59 -13.86 -3.31 14.32
CA ASP A 59 -14.25 -2.07 14.99
C ASP A 59 -14.66 -0.97 13.98
N GLY A 60 -14.61 -1.29 12.69
CA GLY A 60 -14.94 -0.37 11.60
C GLY A 60 -13.77 0.54 11.17
N GLU A 61 -12.57 0.29 11.69
CA GLU A 61 -11.38 1.02 11.27
C GLU A 61 -11.02 0.66 9.82
N TYR A 62 -10.80 1.67 8.99
CA TYR A 62 -10.29 1.48 7.65
C TYR A 62 -8.81 1.06 7.70
N ILE A 63 -8.52 -0.15 7.25
CA ILE A 63 -7.16 -0.70 7.23
C ILE A 63 -6.41 -0.25 5.98
N GLY A 64 -7.06 -0.32 4.82
CA GLY A 64 -6.46 0.07 3.56
C GLY A 64 -7.16 -0.52 2.35
N LEU A 65 -6.72 -0.07 1.18
CA LEU A 65 -7.09 -0.62 -0.13
C LEU A 65 -5.93 -1.47 -0.66
N PHE A 66 -6.24 -2.70 -1.03
CA PHE A 66 -5.27 -3.70 -1.49
C PHE A 66 -5.63 -4.21 -2.86
N ARG A 67 -4.66 -4.70 -3.60
CA ARG A 67 -4.82 -5.34 -4.89
C ARG A 67 -4.63 -6.86 -4.72
N ILE A 68 -5.57 -7.66 -5.25
CA ILE A 68 -5.44 -9.12 -5.25
C ILE A 68 -4.31 -9.49 -6.22
N ILE A 69 -3.30 -10.20 -5.72
CA ILE A 69 -2.21 -10.71 -6.55
C ILE A 69 -2.54 -12.11 -7.05
N PRO A 70 -2.09 -12.50 -8.27
CA PRO A 70 -2.26 -13.84 -8.78
C PRO A 70 -1.59 -14.84 -7.83
N ALA A 71 -2.37 -15.59 -7.08
CA ALA A 71 -1.87 -16.62 -6.18
C ALA A 71 -1.92 -17.99 -6.84
N LYS A 72 -0.92 -18.84 -6.54
CA LYS A 72 -1.02 -20.25 -6.84
C LYS A 72 -2.03 -20.87 -5.86
N THR A 73 -3.22 -21.19 -6.33
CA THR A 73 -4.22 -21.90 -5.54
C THR A 73 -3.65 -23.25 -5.11
N ARG A 74 -3.33 -23.42 -3.84
CA ARG A 74 -3.03 -24.74 -3.29
C ARG A 74 -4.34 -25.42 -2.93
N LYS A 75 -4.81 -26.33 -3.77
CA LYS A 75 -5.81 -27.32 -3.38
C LYS A 75 -5.13 -28.31 -2.43
N LEU A 76 -5.18 -28.06 -1.15
CA LEU A 76 -4.96 -29.10 -0.14
C LEU A 76 -6.27 -29.86 0.01
N ILE A 77 -6.25 -31.18 -0.17
CA ILE A 77 -7.41 -32.08 -0.19
C ILE A 77 -8.24 -32.02 1.12
N GLU A 78 -7.68 -31.45 2.19
CA GLU A 78 -8.29 -31.36 3.51
C GLU A 78 -8.82 -29.95 3.86
N ILE A 79 -8.54 -28.91 3.07
CA ILE A 79 -8.93 -27.54 3.36
C ILE A 79 -9.84 -27.06 2.24
N ASN A 80 -11.13 -26.93 2.52
CA ASN A 80 -12.14 -26.44 1.58
C ASN A 80 -12.10 -24.89 1.44
N GLU A 81 -10.91 -24.30 1.35
CA GLU A 81 -10.71 -22.85 1.31
C GLU A 81 -9.82 -22.43 0.16
N VAL A 82 -10.09 -21.25 -0.37
CA VAL A 82 -9.22 -20.53 -1.31
C VAL A 82 -8.65 -19.33 -0.59
N THR A 83 -7.32 -19.23 -0.49
CA THR A 83 -6.65 -18.09 0.13
C THR A 83 -6.19 -17.11 -0.93
N TYR A 84 -6.56 -15.84 -0.75
CA TYR A 84 -6.18 -14.72 -1.59
C TYR A 84 -5.07 -13.92 -0.90
N GLN A 85 -3.97 -13.70 -1.64
CA GLN A 85 -2.89 -12.82 -1.20
C GLN A 85 -3.12 -11.44 -1.82
N CYS A 86 -2.87 -10.40 -1.04
CA CYS A 86 -3.09 -9.03 -1.45
C CYS A 86 -1.89 -8.15 -1.08
N GLU A 87 -1.60 -7.20 -1.93
CA GLU A 87 -0.62 -6.15 -1.69
C GLU A 87 -1.31 -4.79 -1.65
N HIS A 88 -0.87 -3.89 -0.80
CA HIS A 88 -1.42 -2.54 -0.76
C HIS A 88 -1.32 -1.87 -2.13
N VAL A 89 -2.29 -1.03 -2.48
CA VAL A 89 -2.31 -0.35 -3.80
C VAL A 89 -1.07 0.50 -4.08
N LEU A 90 -0.26 0.81 -3.06
CA LEU A 90 1.05 1.43 -3.24
C LEU A 90 1.95 0.62 -4.19
N ALA A 91 1.75 -0.70 -4.28
CA ALA A 91 2.43 -1.58 -5.24
C ALA A 91 2.13 -1.24 -6.71
N THR A 92 1.11 -0.43 -7.01
CA THR A 92 0.91 0.04 -8.40
C THR A 92 2.09 0.86 -8.90
N LEU A 93 2.85 1.51 -8.02
CA LEU A 93 4.09 2.22 -8.34
C LEU A 93 5.25 1.28 -8.75
N LEU A 94 5.13 -0.02 -8.55
CA LEU A 94 6.09 -1.02 -9.05
C LEU A 94 5.85 -1.37 -10.52
N ASN A 95 4.72 -0.98 -11.08
CA ASN A 95 4.37 -1.31 -12.47
C ASN A 95 5.09 -0.41 -13.49
N ASP A 96 5.59 0.74 -13.06
CA ASP A 96 6.26 1.72 -13.92
C ASP A 96 7.78 1.65 -13.73
N VAL A 97 8.51 1.99 -14.77
CA VAL A 97 9.98 2.01 -14.79
C VAL A 97 10.47 3.45 -14.93
N LEU A 98 11.41 3.86 -14.11
CA LEU A 98 12.16 5.09 -14.33
C LEU A 98 13.29 4.80 -15.32
N PHE A 99 12.97 4.89 -16.61
CA PHE A 99 13.88 4.50 -17.69
C PHE A 99 14.91 5.59 -18.02
N GLY A 100 16.17 5.19 -18.21
CA GLY A 100 17.28 6.08 -18.56
C GLY A 100 18.03 6.57 -17.32
N TYR A 101 18.93 7.55 -17.57
CA TYR A 101 19.74 8.16 -16.52
C TYR A 101 19.10 9.46 -16.03
N HIS A 102 18.87 9.54 -14.73
CA HIS A 102 18.29 10.70 -14.07
C HIS A 102 19.26 11.25 -13.02
N HIS A 103 19.61 12.52 -13.16
CA HIS A 103 20.44 13.24 -12.20
C HIS A 103 19.67 14.45 -11.67
N ARG A 104 19.39 14.42 -10.37
CA ARG A 104 18.67 15.47 -9.65
C ARG A 104 19.61 16.13 -8.65
N ALA A 105 20.02 17.36 -8.92
CA ALA A 105 20.91 18.14 -8.07
C ALA A 105 20.25 19.45 -7.67
N ASN A 106 20.34 19.83 -6.39
CA ASN A 106 19.76 21.06 -5.84
C ASN A 106 18.22 21.17 -5.91
N TYR A 107 17.53 20.06 -5.99
CA TYR A 107 16.07 20.00 -5.83
C TYR A 107 15.73 19.61 -4.40
N ASN A 108 14.67 20.21 -3.84
CA ASN A 108 14.19 19.82 -2.52
C ASN A 108 13.46 18.47 -2.55
N THR A 109 13.16 17.93 -1.36
CA THR A 109 12.47 16.66 -1.21
C THR A 109 11.16 16.60 -2.00
N ARG A 110 10.30 17.63 -1.87
CA ARG A 110 9.00 17.70 -2.55
C ARG A 110 9.13 17.64 -4.06
N ASP A 111 10.09 18.39 -4.63
CA ASP A 111 10.32 18.42 -6.08
C ASP A 111 10.86 17.09 -6.60
N ASN A 112 11.65 16.37 -5.80
CA ASN A 112 12.14 15.04 -6.17
C ASN A 112 11.01 14.00 -6.15
N ILE A 113 10.14 14.01 -5.14
CA ILE A 113 8.99 13.11 -5.08
C ILE A 113 8.02 13.40 -6.24
N ALA A 114 7.68 14.68 -6.47
CA ALA A 114 6.82 15.09 -7.58
C ALA A 114 7.39 14.65 -8.94
N TYR A 115 8.70 14.79 -9.12
CA TYR A 115 9.39 14.33 -10.31
C TYR A 115 9.24 12.82 -10.53
N VAL A 116 9.45 12.00 -9.51
CA VAL A 116 9.28 10.55 -9.63
C VAL A 116 7.82 10.20 -9.95
N LEU A 117 6.87 10.80 -9.24
CA LEU A 117 5.44 10.58 -9.47
C LEU A 117 4.98 10.99 -10.88
N SER A 118 5.65 11.97 -11.52
CA SER A 118 5.31 12.39 -12.89
C SER A 118 5.66 11.34 -13.96
N HIS A 119 6.34 10.26 -13.60
CA HIS A 119 6.68 9.15 -14.50
C HIS A 119 5.68 7.98 -14.42
N GLN A 120 4.58 8.14 -13.69
CA GLN A 120 3.50 7.15 -13.71
C GLN A 120 2.86 7.09 -15.09
N THR A 121 2.67 5.90 -15.63
CA THR A 121 1.89 5.68 -16.87
C THR A 121 0.40 5.95 -16.62
N THR A 122 -0.08 5.53 -15.45
CA THR A 122 -1.42 5.86 -14.95
C THR A 122 -1.25 6.68 -13.69
N GLU A 123 -1.80 7.89 -13.66
CA GLU A 123 -1.69 8.81 -12.54
C GLU A 123 -2.53 8.34 -11.33
N ASN A 124 -2.18 7.18 -10.79
CA ASN A 124 -2.85 6.61 -9.62
C ASN A 124 -2.57 7.39 -8.35
N TRP A 125 -1.39 8.00 -8.25
CA TRP A 125 -0.90 8.67 -7.07
C TRP A 125 -0.61 10.14 -7.32
N ARG A 126 -1.06 10.98 -6.40
CA ARG A 126 -0.70 12.40 -6.33
C ARG A 126 0.12 12.67 -5.07
N LEU A 127 0.94 13.71 -5.14
CA LEU A 127 1.69 14.17 -3.99
C LEU A 127 0.78 14.98 -3.04
N GLY A 128 0.77 14.60 -1.78
CA GLY A 128 0.13 15.30 -0.68
C GLY A 128 1.12 16.14 0.13
N ASP A 129 1.13 15.94 1.44
CA ASP A 129 1.98 16.69 2.36
C ASP A 129 3.42 16.18 2.35
N VAL A 130 4.37 17.13 2.34
CA VAL A 130 5.80 16.88 2.49
C VAL A 130 6.34 17.84 3.55
N GLU A 131 6.53 17.32 4.75
CA GLU A 131 6.98 18.12 5.91
C GLU A 131 8.50 18.21 6.03
N LEU A 132 9.22 17.32 5.35
CA LEU A 132 10.69 17.29 5.38
C LEU A 132 11.27 17.96 4.14
N THR A 133 12.02 19.02 4.34
CA THR A 133 12.71 19.75 3.25
C THR A 133 14.21 19.50 3.35
N ARG A 134 14.75 18.71 2.42
CA ARG A 134 16.17 18.39 2.31
C ARG A 134 16.62 18.57 0.86
N TYR A 135 17.87 18.85 0.68
CA TYR A 135 18.52 19.05 -0.61
C TYR A 135 19.66 18.06 -0.74
N PHE A 136 19.40 16.95 -1.43
CA PHE A 136 20.41 15.94 -1.73
C PHE A 136 20.61 15.81 -3.24
N HIS A 137 21.67 15.13 -3.62
CA HIS A 137 21.96 14.79 -5.01
C HIS A 137 21.56 13.34 -5.25
N TYR A 138 20.58 13.13 -6.12
CA TYR A 138 20.11 11.81 -6.49
C TYR A 138 20.54 11.45 -7.89
N LYS A 139 20.88 10.17 -8.09
CA LYS A 139 21.17 9.58 -9.38
C LYS A 139 20.45 8.26 -9.46
N TRP A 140 19.65 8.09 -10.50
CA TRP A 140 18.93 6.85 -10.78
C TRP A 140 19.19 6.45 -12.22
N GLU A 141 19.30 5.15 -12.47
CA GLU A 141 19.55 4.63 -13.82
C GLU A 141 18.76 3.34 -14.03
N ASN A 142 17.79 3.37 -14.94
CA ASN A 142 16.93 2.22 -15.30
C ASN A 142 16.31 1.52 -14.08
N GLU A 143 15.72 2.29 -13.17
CA GLU A 143 15.14 1.77 -11.94
C GLU A 143 13.85 1.01 -12.23
N ASN A 144 13.78 -0.22 -11.74
CA ASN A 144 12.62 -1.09 -11.90
C ASN A 144 11.62 -0.86 -10.77
N GLY A 145 10.66 0.02 -11.03
CA GLY A 145 9.61 0.40 -10.09
C GLY A 145 9.83 1.78 -9.45
N LEU A 146 8.85 2.66 -9.60
CA LEU A 146 8.91 4.01 -9.00
C LEU A 146 8.90 3.97 -7.47
N LEU A 147 8.32 2.92 -6.85
CA LEU A 147 8.25 2.82 -5.39
C LEU A 147 9.66 2.76 -4.76
N GLY A 148 10.56 1.97 -5.34
CA GLY A 148 11.94 1.89 -4.87
C GLY A 148 12.65 3.24 -4.98
N VAL A 149 12.46 3.95 -6.09
CA VAL A 149 13.00 5.30 -6.31
C VAL A 149 12.46 6.29 -5.27
N LEU A 150 11.14 6.26 -4.98
CA LEU A 150 10.54 7.11 -3.96
C LEU A 150 11.15 6.86 -2.58
N PHE A 151 11.29 5.60 -2.19
CA PHE A 151 11.86 5.26 -0.89
C PHE A 151 13.35 5.63 -0.80
N SER A 152 14.11 5.55 -1.89
CA SER A 152 15.53 5.97 -1.92
C SER A 152 15.72 7.48 -1.67
N ILE A 153 14.69 8.30 -1.90
CA ILE A 153 14.74 9.74 -1.59
C ILE A 153 14.97 9.99 -0.10
N THR A 154 14.46 9.11 0.75
CA THR A 154 14.55 9.27 2.21
C THR A 154 15.71 8.50 2.85
N GLU A 155 16.42 7.65 2.11
CA GLU A 155 17.58 6.91 2.64
C GLU A 155 18.67 7.80 3.26
N PRO A 156 19.04 8.97 2.67
CA PRO A 156 20.07 9.82 3.25
C PRO A 156 19.57 10.72 4.40
N PHE A 157 18.32 10.59 4.84
CA PHE A 157 17.79 11.43 5.91
C PHE A 157 18.37 11.01 7.26
N ASP A 158 18.76 12.00 8.04
CA ASP A 158 19.30 11.88 9.40
C ASP A 158 18.24 12.13 10.50
N GLU A 159 17.01 12.45 10.09
CA GLU A 159 15.89 12.68 10.99
C GLU A 159 14.77 11.63 10.75
N PRO A 160 13.97 11.33 11.78
CA PRO A 160 12.85 10.42 11.63
C PRO A 160 11.85 10.90 10.57
N TYR A 161 11.37 9.99 9.75
CA TYR A 161 10.37 10.24 8.73
C TYR A 161 9.38 9.08 8.64
N MET A 162 8.23 9.36 8.07
CA MET A 162 7.20 8.36 7.80
C MET A 162 6.52 8.65 6.47
N TRP A 163 6.50 7.65 5.58
CA TRP A 163 5.63 7.63 4.42
C TRP A 163 4.22 7.27 4.87
N THR A 164 3.25 8.10 4.50
CA THR A 164 1.83 7.84 4.75
C THR A 164 1.04 8.01 3.47
N TRP A 165 -0.16 7.47 3.43
CA TRP A 165 -1.03 7.53 2.26
C TRP A 165 -2.49 7.57 2.62
N ASP A 166 -3.28 8.19 1.77
CA ASP A 166 -4.74 8.14 1.83
C ASP A 166 -5.29 7.51 0.54
N THR A 167 -5.95 6.38 0.70
CA THR A 167 -6.53 5.59 -0.40
C THR A 167 -8.05 5.59 -0.42
N ARG A 168 -8.70 6.44 0.39
CA ARG A 168 -10.16 6.62 0.41
C ARG A 168 -10.69 7.39 -0.79
N SER A 169 -9.87 8.18 -1.44
CA SER A 169 -10.23 8.95 -2.63
C SER A 169 -9.22 8.73 -3.75
N TYR A 170 -9.71 8.62 -4.99
CA TYR A 170 -8.85 8.48 -6.16
C TYR A 170 -8.74 9.81 -6.93
N PRO A 171 -7.56 10.21 -7.44
CA PRO A 171 -6.26 9.58 -7.25
C PRO A 171 -5.82 9.55 -5.79
N TRP A 172 -5.11 8.46 -5.42
CA TRP A 172 -4.62 8.27 -4.05
C TRP A 172 -3.54 9.29 -3.69
N THR A 173 -3.42 9.62 -2.42
CA THR A 173 -2.46 10.62 -1.95
C THR A 173 -1.30 9.96 -1.24
N LEU A 174 -0.07 10.35 -1.59
CA LEU A 174 1.17 9.95 -0.92
C LEU A 174 1.76 11.14 -0.17
N ASN A 175 2.08 10.94 1.11
CA ASN A 175 2.67 11.97 1.98
C ASN A 175 4.02 11.50 2.52
N LEU A 176 4.86 12.48 2.88
CA LEU A 176 6.08 12.27 3.65
C LEU A 176 6.05 13.21 4.86
N VAL A 177 5.82 12.64 6.03
CA VAL A 177 5.57 13.40 7.26
C VAL A 177 6.60 13.07 8.34
N LYS A 178 6.67 13.89 9.37
CA LYS A 178 7.40 13.58 10.60
C LYS A 178 6.54 12.68 11.46
N PRO A 179 7.11 11.61 12.04
CA PRO A 179 6.37 10.79 13.01
C PRO A 179 5.94 11.65 14.20
N GLU A 180 4.76 11.39 14.72
CA GLU A 180 4.33 12.00 15.99
C GLU A 180 5.33 11.63 17.08
N GLN A 181 5.80 12.63 17.84
CA GLN A 181 6.79 12.43 18.89
C GLN A 181 6.16 12.02 20.23
N GLU A 182 4.85 12.23 20.39
CA GLU A 182 4.13 11.82 21.57
C GLU A 182 3.43 10.48 21.34
N PRO A 183 3.50 9.54 22.31
CA PRO A 183 2.80 8.28 22.18
C PRO A 183 1.29 8.53 22.16
N THR A 184 0.63 8.13 21.07
CA THR A 184 -0.83 8.24 20.90
C THR A 184 -1.60 7.21 21.74
N ALA A 185 -0.91 6.22 22.34
CA ALA A 185 -1.50 5.23 23.23
C ALA A 185 -0.56 4.84 24.37
N GLU A 186 -1.09 4.78 25.60
CA GLU A 186 -0.41 4.26 26.79
C GLU A 186 -0.94 2.86 27.10
N VAL A 187 -0.08 1.85 26.98
CA VAL A 187 -0.43 0.48 27.40
C VAL A 187 -0.12 0.33 28.88
N ARG A 188 -1.16 0.31 29.73
CA ARG A 188 -1.03 0.02 31.14
C ARG A 188 -1.19 -1.47 31.38
N PHE A 189 -0.12 -2.12 31.84
CA PHE A 189 -0.25 -3.48 32.37
C PHE A 189 -0.98 -3.40 33.72
N GLY A 190 -2.19 -3.98 33.77
CA GLY A 190 -2.93 -4.08 35.03
C GLY A 190 -2.13 -4.88 36.06
N LYS A 191 -1.92 -4.34 37.27
CA LYS A 191 -1.53 -5.16 38.40
C LYS A 191 -2.73 -6.05 38.74
N THR A 192 -2.61 -7.35 38.52
CA THR A 192 -3.47 -8.33 39.16
C THR A 192 -3.19 -8.28 40.67
N SER A 193 -4.14 -7.77 41.44
CA SER A 193 -4.19 -7.91 42.89
C SER A 193 -4.69 -9.29 43.27
#